data_2b81d27b866f50ec0901fccda58df760
#
_entry.id   2b81d27b866f50ec0901fccda58df760
#
_cell.length_a   1.000
_cell.length_b   1.000
_cell.length_c   1.000
_cell.angle_alpha   90.00
_cell.angle_beta   90.00
_cell.angle_gamma   90.00
#
_symmetry.space_group_name_H-M   'P 1'
#
loop_
_entity.id
_entity.type
_entity.pdbx_description
1 polymer ?
#
loop_
_entity_poly.entity_id
_entity_poly.type
_entity_poly.pdbx_seq_one_letter_code
_entity_poly.pdbx_strand_id
1 'polypeptide(L)'
;AEIVYVLLVVGLVAVGTPRLVFYVLGGLAFGFWQGLALAQVGAVIGSWITFWAVRHGGRAWFERHLGRHRLVGRAFRVRSSVKAVVLIRQLPLTSVMINGGLALSQVSARAFLLGTFIGYLPQGVIAALIGSGVVDEKAVEGLGKLAAAGVVLLLGAFMLWRWRRGR
;
A
#
# COMPACT_ATOMS: atom_id res chain seq x y z
N ALA A 1 14.24 18.17 10.96
CA ALA A 1 12.89 18.08 10.36
C ALA A 1 12.69 16.72 9.72
N GLU A 2 13.60 16.23 8.87
CA GLU A 2 13.47 15.01 8.06
C GLU A 2 13.35 13.74 8.91
N ILE A 3 14.22 13.56 9.91
CA ILE A 3 14.22 12.39 10.80
C ILE A 3 12.89 12.30 11.57
N VAL A 4 12.40 13.44 12.07
CA VAL A 4 11.11 13.51 12.78
C VAL A 4 9.97 13.12 11.84
N TYR A 5 10.01 13.60 10.60
CA TYR A 5 9.03 13.24 9.58
C TYR A 5 9.03 11.72 9.30
N VAL A 6 10.20 11.12 9.06
CA VAL A 6 10.32 9.68 8.82
C VAL A 6 9.80 8.88 10.02
N LEU A 7 10.15 9.26 11.25
CA LEU A 7 9.67 8.58 12.46
C LEU A 7 8.15 8.68 12.60
N LEU A 8 7.56 9.83 12.31
CA LEU A 8 6.10 10.01 12.28
C LEU A 8 5.45 9.11 11.23
N VAL A 9 6.00 9.07 10.03
CA VAL A 9 5.49 8.21 8.94
C VAL A 9 5.58 6.73 9.35
N VAL A 10 6.71 6.31 9.90
CA VAL A 10 6.91 4.94 10.40
C VAL A 10 5.85 4.57 11.42
N GLY A 11 5.67 5.39 12.47
CA GLY A 11 4.72 5.12 13.54
C GLY A 11 3.27 5.09 13.06
N LEU A 12 2.88 6.10 12.29
CA LEU A 12 1.48 6.23 11.84
C LEU A 12 1.12 5.19 10.79
N VAL A 13 2.02 4.85 9.87
CA VAL A 13 1.81 3.77 8.90
C VAL A 13 1.77 2.41 9.59
N ALA A 14 2.58 2.19 10.62
CA ALA A 14 2.54 0.96 11.41
C ALA A 14 1.20 0.74 12.11
N VAL A 15 0.55 1.82 12.57
CA VAL A 15 -0.79 1.78 13.18
C VAL A 15 -1.90 1.65 12.13
N GLY A 16 -1.62 1.94 10.86
CA GLY A 16 -2.56 1.74 9.75
C GLY A 16 -3.12 3.00 9.12
N THR A 17 -2.51 4.15 9.38
CA THR A 17 -2.88 5.41 8.70
C THR A 17 -2.64 5.30 7.20
N PRO A 18 -3.51 5.89 6.35
CA PRO A 18 -3.34 5.89 4.91
C PRO A 18 -2.01 6.55 4.50
N ARG A 19 -1.10 5.77 3.95
CA ARG A 19 0.25 6.22 3.58
C ARG A 19 0.29 7.36 2.56
N LEU A 20 -0.72 7.47 1.69
CA LEU A 20 -0.75 8.49 0.63
C LEU A 20 -0.71 9.91 1.18
N VAL A 21 -1.31 10.13 2.35
CA VAL A 21 -1.28 11.43 3.05
C VAL A 21 0.17 11.88 3.28
N PHE A 22 1.05 10.96 3.67
CA PHE A 22 2.44 11.29 3.94
C PHE A 22 3.23 11.59 2.66
N TYR A 23 2.94 10.95 1.54
CA TYR A 23 3.56 11.31 0.26
C TYR A 23 3.17 12.73 -0.18
N VAL A 24 1.90 13.12 0.01
CA VAL A 24 1.45 14.49 -0.25
C VAL A 24 2.14 15.48 0.69
N LEU A 25 2.11 15.22 2.00
CA LEU A 25 2.75 16.09 3.00
C LEU A 25 4.28 16.18 2.80
N GLY A 26 4.91 15.06 2.46
CA GLY A 26 6.34 15.02 2.14
C GLY A 26 6.67 15.84 0.91
N GLY A 27 5.88 15.70 -0.15
CA GLY A 27 6.01 16.51 -1.36
C GLY A 27 5.84 18.00 -1.08
N LEU A 28 4.86 18.38 -0.26
CA LEU A 28 4.60 19.76 0.15
C LEU A 28 5.75 20.34 0.99
N ALA A 29 6.26 19.57 1.96
CA ALA A 29 7.24 20.07 2.93
C ALA A 29 8.69 20.04 2.41
N PHE A 30 9.06 19.07 1.57
CA PHE A 30 10.44 18.81 1.15
C PHE A 30 10.63 18.81 -0.36
N GLY A 31 9.57 19.08 -1.13
CA GLY A 31 9.58 18.95 -2.58
C GLY A 31 9.48 17.51 -3.05
N PHE A 32 9.37 17.31 -4.37
CA PHE A 32 9.04 16.02 -4.96
C PHE A 32 10.04 14.91 -4.59
N TRP A 33 11.32 15.07 -4.92
CA TRP A 33 12.31 14.00 -4.78
C TRP A 33 12.58 13.62 -3.33
N GLN A 34 12.81 14.62 -2.49
CA GLN A 34 13.12 14.38 -1.08
C GLN A 34 11.88 13.91 -0.32
N GLY A 35 10.71 14.52 -0.56
CA GLY A 35 9.46 14.10 0.04
C GLY A 35 9.06 12.69 -0.32
N LEU A 36 9.22 12.31 -1.61
CA LEU A 36 9.00 10.94 -2.08
C LEU A 36 9.94 9.95 -1.37
N ALA A 37 11.24 10.24 -1.31
CA ALA A 37 12.22 9.35 -0.69
C ALA A 37 11.96 9.14 0.80
N LEU A 38 11.74 10.23 1.55
CA LEU A 38 11.48 10.18 2.99
C LEU A 38 10.17 9.44 3.31
N ALA A 39 9.08 9.75 2.58
CA ALA A 39 7.80 9.07 2.74
C ALA A 39 7.90 7.59 2.38
N GLN A 40 8.62 7.24 1.31
CA GLN A 40 8.83 5.86 0.87
C GLN A 40 9.55 5.04 1.95
N VAL A 41 10.66 5.56 2.47
CA VAL A 41 11.44 4.90 3.53
C VAL A 41 10.56 4.70 4.77
N GLY A 42 9.89 5.75 5.23
CA GLY A 42 9.00 5.68 6.40
C GLY A 42 7.85 4.68 6.21
N ALA A 43 7.19 4.69 5.05
CA ALA A 43 6.08 3.79 4.74
C ALA A 43 6.51 2.31 4.65
N VAL A 44 7.68 2.04 4.07
CA VAL A 44 8.23 0.68 3.98
C VAL A 44 8.61 0.16 5.36
N ILE A 45 9.30 0.96 6.17
CA ILE A 45 9.68 0.58 7.53
C ILE A 45 8.44 0.38 8.41
N GLY A 46 7.46 1.28 8.36
CA GLY A 46 6.20 1.14 9.11
C GLY A 46 5.44 -0.13 8.73
N SER A 47 5.35 -0.44 7.43
CA SER A 47 4.77 -1.69 6.95
C SER A 47 5.55 -2.93 7.40
N TRP A 48 6.86 -2.84 7.45
CA TRP A 48 7.76 -3.89 7.95
C TRP A 48 7.54 -4.18 9.41
N ILE A 49 7.40 -3.14 10.24
CA ILE A 49 7.10 -3.29 11.67
C ILE A 49 5.77 -4.02 11.87
N THR A 50 4.72 -3.61 11.14
CA THR A 50 3.41 -4.27 11.21
C THR A 50 3.49 -5.74 10.76
N PHE A 51 4.22 -6.01 9.67
CA PHE A 51 4.44 -7.37 9.18
C PHE A 51 5.08 -8.27 10.24
N TRP A 52 6.14 -7.81 10.90
CA TRP A 52 6.84 -8.55 11.94
C TRP A 52 6.03 -8.70 13.22
N ALA A 53 5.33 -7.64 13.65
CA ALA A 53 4.46 -7.68 14.82
C ALA A 53 3.36 -8.74 14.66
N VAL A 54 2.70 -8.79 13.50
CA VAL A 54 1.67 -9.80 13.22
C VAL A 54 2.28 -11.19 13.11
N ARG A 55 3.42 -11.33 12.44
CA ARG A 55 4.07 -12.63 12.23
C ARG A 55 4.51 -13.31 13.52
N HIS A 56 4.99 -12.56 14.52
CA HIS A 56 5.56 -13.11 15.75
C HIS A 56 4.61 -13.08 16.95
N GLY A 57 3.67 -12.17 17.02
CA GLY A 57 2.80 -12.07 18.19
C GLY A 57 1.34 -11.74 17.92
N GLY A 58 1.05 -11.15 16.74
CA GLY A 58 -0.27 -10.65 16.42
C GLY A 58 -1.21 -11.64 15.72
N ARG A 59 -0.78 -12.87 15.48
CA ARG A 59 -1.54 -13.84 14.69
C ARG A 59 -2.95 -14.07 15.22
N ALA A 60 -3.07 -14.37 16.51
CA ALA A 60 -4.37 -14.65 17.15
C ALA A 60 -5.29 -13.42 17.12
N TRP A 61 -4.75 -12.24 17.35
CA TRP A 61 -5.50 -10.98 17.29
C TRP A 61 -5.98 -10.70 15.86
N PHE A 62 -5.08 -10.84 14.88
CA PHE A 62 -5.38 -10.58 13.48
C PHE A 62 -6.43 -11.56 12.92
N GLU A 63 -6.31 -12.85 13.24
CA GLU A 63 -7.29 -13.88 12.83
C GLU A 63 -8.68 -13.62 13.41
N ARG A 64 -8.77 -13.15 14.65
CA ARG A 64 -10.06 -12.82 15.32
C ARG A 64 -10.73 -11.60 14.71
N HIS A 65 -9.99 -10.54 14.40
CA HIS A 65 -10.57 -9.26 13.99
C HIS A 65 -10.67 -9.08 12.48
N LEU A 66 -9.73 -9.64 11.71
CA LEU A 66 -9.60 -9.42 10.27
C LEU A 66 -9.66 -10.71 9.44
N GLY A 67 -9.50 -11.88 10.06
CA GLY A 67 -9.49 -13.19 9.37
C GLY A 67 -10.82 -13.60 8.71
N ARG A 68 -11.94 -12.95 9.08
CA ARG A 68 -13.26 -13.20 8.48
C ARG A 68 -13.43 -12.64 7.07
N HIS A 69 -12.54 -11.77 6.61
CA HIS A 69 -12.60 -11.27 5.24
C HIS A 69 -12.09 -12.31 4.24
N ARG A 70 -12.95 -12.73 3.31
CA ARG A 70 -12.62 -13.72 2.26
C ARG A 70 -11.38 -13.35 1.43
N LEU A 71 -11.12 -12.04 1.25
CA LEU A 71 -9.94 -11.54 0.53
C LEU A 71 -8.66 -11.77 1.32
N VAL A 72 -8.71 -11.63 2.65
CA VAL A 72 -7.58 -11.91 3.55
C VAL A 72 -7.24 -13.39 3.51
N GLY A 73 -8.23 -14.29 3.56
CA GLY A 73 -8.03 -15.73 3.47
C GLY A 73 -7.38 -16.20 2.15
N ARG A 74 -7.59 -15.46 1.04
CA ARG A 74 -6.87 -15.71 -0.22
C ARG A 74 -5.43 -15.21 -0.20
N ALA A 75 -5.16 -14.09 0.46
CA ALA A 75 -3.81 -13.57 0.66
C ALA A 75 -2.93 -14.52 1.49
N PHE A 76 -3.52 -15.34 2.39
CA PHE A 76 -2.81 -16.36 3.17
C PHE A 76 -2.26 -17.52 2.32
N ARG A 77 -2.78 -17.72 1.11
CA ARG A 77 -2.33 -18.78 0.20
C ARG A 77 -1.29 -18.32 -0.81
N VAL A 78 -0.80 -17.10 -0.69
CA VAL A 78 0.16 -16.55 -1.63
C VAL A 78 1.53 -17.17 -1.39
N ARG A 79 2.09 -17.77 -2.45
CA ARG A 79 3.49 -18.23 -2.49
C ARG A 79 4.43 -17.03 -2.44
N SER A 80 5.62 -17.23 -1.86
CA SER A 80 6.64 -16.18 -1.78
C SER A 80 7.04 -15.67 -3.17
N SER A 81 6.52 -14.50 -3.54
CA SER A 81 6.79 -13.86 -4.82
C SER A 81 6.67 -12.34 -4.68
N VAL A 82 7.68 -11.63 -5.15
CA VAL A 82 7.67 -10.16 -5.22
C VAL A 82 6.50 -9.66 -6.07
N LYS A 83 6.25 -10.31 -7.23
CA LYS A 83 5.12 -9.96 -8.12
C LYS A 83 3.78 -10.06 -7.42
N ALA A 84 3.58 -11.11 -6.62
CA ALA A 84 2.34 -11.30 -5.87
C ALA A 84 2.14 -10.20 -4.82
N VAL A 85 3.19 -9.79 -4.11
CA VAL A 85 3.13 -8.69 -3.14
C VAL A 85 2.78 -7.37 -3.84
N VAL A 86 3.42 -7.07 -4.98
CA VAL A 86 3.14 -5.86 -5.77
C VAL A 86 1.67 -5.82 -6.20
N LEU A 87 1.14 -6.92 -6.72
CA LEU A 87 -0.26 -7.01 -7.16
C LEU A 87 -1.26 -6.85 -6.00
N ILE A 88 -0.99 -7.51 -4.87
CA ILE A 88 -1.84 -7.41 -3.68
C ILE A 88 -1.88 -5.97 -3.15
N ARG A 89 -0.78 -5.23 -3.27
CA ARG A 89 -0.72 -3.83 -2.83
C ARG A 89 -1.49 -2.85 -3.71
N GLN A 90 -1.91 -3.27 -4.91
CA GLN A 90 -2.82 -2.49 -5.75
C GLN A 90 -4.30 -2.70 -5.39
N LEU A 91 -4.61 -3.67 -4.51
CA LEU A 91 -5.98 -3.89 -4.06
C LEU A 91 -6.42 -2.75 -3.12
N PRO A 92 -7.70 -2.33 -3.20
CA PRO A 92 -8.26 -1.28 -2.35
C PRO A 92 -8.54 -1.80 -0.93
N LEU A 93 -7.50 -2.27 -0.26
CA LEU A 93 -7.54 -2.77 1.11
C LEU A 93 -6.68 -1.88 2.02
N THR A 94 -7.02 -1.84 3.30
CA THR A 94 -6.20 -1.09 4.26
C THR A 94 -4.80 -1.68 4.39
N SER A 95 -3.81 -0.83 4.64
CA SER A 95 -2.41 -1.27 4.79
C SER A 95 -2.25 -2.34 5.87
N VAL A 96 -3.01 -2.24 6.96
CA VAL A 96 -2.99 -3.24 8.05
C VAL A 96 -3.48 -4.60 7.56
N MET A 97 -4.57 -4.64 6.78
CA MET A 97 -5.10 -5.90 6.24
C MET A 97 -4.12 -6.57 5.29
N ILE A 98 -3.47 -5.77 4.42
CA ILE A 98 -2.46 -6.29 3.48
C ILE A 98 -1.22 -6.77 4.23
N ASN A 99 -0.67 -5.95 5.13
CA ASN A 99 0.54 -6.29 5.89
C ASN A 99 0.32 -7.53 6.76
N GLY A 100 -0.82 -7.58 7.47
CA GLY A 100 -1.18 -8.73 8.30
C GLY A 100 -1.46 -10.00 7.49
N GLY A 101 -2.20 -9.89 6.39
CA GLY A 101 -2.45 -11.01 5.48
C GLY A 101 -1.15 -11.59 4.91
N LEU A 102 -0.24 -10.72 4.46
CA LEU A 102 1.08 -11.13 3.97
C LEU A 102 1.97 -11.70 5.08
N ALA A 103 1.88 -11.17 6.30
CA ALA A 103 2.62 -11.69 7.46
C ALA A 103 2.22 -13.13 7.81
N LEU A 104 0.95 -13.47 7.65
CA LEU A 104 0.42 -14.82 7.92
C LEU A 104 0.54 -15.78 6.73
N SER A 105 0.91 -15.26 5.55
CA SER A 105 1.18 -16.06 4.36
C SER A 105 2.59 -16.65 4.36
N GLN A 106 2.91 -17.44 3.32
CA GLN A 106 4.26 -17.99 3.10
C GLN A 106 5.23 -16.99 2.44
N VAL A 107 4.89 -15.69 2.43
CA VAL A 107 5.73 -14.67 1.82
C VAL A 107 7.00 -14.48 2.65
N SER A 108 8.16 -14.57 1.99
CA SER A 108 9.45 -14.30 2.63
C SER A 108 9.60 -12.81 2.96
N ALA A 109 10.38 -12.52 3.99
CA ALA A 109 10.69 -11.15 4.40
C ALA A 109 11.27 -10.31 3.26
N ARG A 110 12.14 -10.89 2.42
CA ARG A 110 12.74 -10.22 1.25
C ARG A 110 11.69 -9.90 0.18
N ALA A 111 10.81 -10.87 -0.14
CA ALA A 111 9.74 -10.65 -1.11
C ALA A 111 8.75 -9.61 -0.63
N PHE A 112 8.47 -9.56 0.68
CA PHE A 112 7.64 -8.52 1.28
C PHE A 112 8.28 -7.13 1.13
N LEU A 113 9.56 -6.95 1.50
CA LEU A 113 10.25 -5.66 1.42
C LEU A 113 10.32 -5.15 -0.01
N LEU A 114 10.84 -5.97 -0.94
CA LEU A 114 10.98 -5.59 -2.34
C LEU A 114 9.64 -5.33 -3.00
N GLY A 115 8.66 -6.21 -2.77
CA GLY A 115 7.32 -6.04 -3.30
C GLY A 115 6.58 -4.83 -2.71
N THR A 116 6.84 -4.50 -1.45
CA THR A 116 6.30 -3.29 -0.81
C THR A 116 6.92 -2.03 -1.39
N PHE A 117 8.25 -2.02 -1.51
CA PHE A 117 8.97 -0.88 -2.05
C PHE A 117 8.50 -0.57 -3.48
N ILE A 118 8.49 -1.57 -4.36
CA ILE A 118 8.03 -1.42 -5.76
C ILE A 118 6.54 -1.10 -5.83
N GLY A 119 5.71 -1.78 -5.03
CA GLY A 119 4.26 -1.61 -5.05
C GLY A 119 3.78 -0.25 -4.54
N TYR A 120 4.57 0.44 -3.73
CA TYR A 120 4.23 1.78 -3.25
C TYR A 120 4.63 2.89 -4.24
N LEU A 121 5.63 2.66 -5.09
CA LEU A 121 6.17 3.69 -5.98
C LEU A 121 5.12 4.35 -6.89
N PRO A 122 4.27 3.63 -7.65
CA PRO A 122 3.36 4.29 -8.58
C PRO A 122 2.43 5.29 -7.91
N GLN A 123 1.82 4.89 -6.80
CA GLN A 123 0.92 5.75 -6.05
C GLN A 123 1.67 6.84 -5.28
N GLY A 124 2.85 6.52 -4.74
CA GLY A 124 3.71 7.46 -4.01
C GLY A 124 4.21 8.59 -4.89
N VAL A 125 4.63 8.28 -6.13
CA VAL A 125 5.08 9.28 -7.11
C VAL A 125 3.94 10.26 -7.41
N ILE A 126 2.74 9.77 -7.71
CA ILE A 126 1.58 10.63 -7.99
C ILE A 126 1.26 11.52 -6.78
N ALA A 127 1.21 10.94 -5.58
CA ALA A 127 0.88 11.68 -4.36
C ALA A 127 1.95 12.72 -4.01
N ALA A 128 3.23 12.41 -4.15
CA ALA A 128 4.32 13.36 -3.91
C ALA A 128 4.37 14.48 -4.97
N LEU A 129 4.05 14.18 -6.24
CA LEU A 129 3.91 15.20 -7.28
C LEU A 129 2.79 16.19 -6.95
N ILE A 130 1.64 15.70 -6.52
CA ILE A 130 0.51 16.54 -6.09
C ILE A 130 0.95 17.43 -4.92
N GLY A 131 1.61 16.84 -3.91
CA GLY A 131 2.07 17.60 -2.73
C GLY A 131 3.12 18.65 -3.05
N SER A 132 4.03 18.36 -3.98
CA SER A 132 5.12 19.29 -4.34
C SER A 132 4.67 20.51 -5.16
N GLY A 133 3.39 20.54 -5.61
CA GLY A 133 2.89 21.63 -6.46
C GLY A 133 3.50 21.67 -7.86
N VAL A 134 4.30 20.68 -8.25
CA VAL A 134 4.89 20.58 -9.60
C VAL A 134 3.82 20.28 -10.64
N VAL A 135 2.71 19.68 -10.23
CA VAL A 135 1.61 19.31 -11.13
C VAL A 135 0.53 20.38 -11.07
N ASP A 136 0.25 20.97 -12.22
CA ASP A 136 -0.79 21.97 -12.38
C ASP A 136 -2.18 21.38 -12.00
N GLU A 137 -3.07 22.23 -11.47
CA GLU A 137 -4.40 21.82 -10.98
C GLU A 137 -5.19 21.02 -12.04
N LYS A 138 -5.07 21.42 -13.32
CA LYS A 138 -5.67 20.69 -14.46
C LYS A 138 -5.08 19.29 -14.68
N ALA A 139 -3.78 19.12 -14.43
CA ALA A 139 -3.13 17.81 -14.54
C ALA A 139 -3.50 16.89 -13.38
N VAL A 140 -3.68 17.43 -12.16
CA VAL A 140 -4.21 16.66 -11.01
C VAL A 140 -5.62 16.16 -11.30
N GLU A 141 -6.48 17.03 -11.85
CA GLU A 141 -7.85 16.65 -12.26
C GLU A 141 -7.83 15.57 -13.36
N GLY A 142 -6.95 15.71 -14.34
CA GLY A 142 -6.76 14.72 -15.42
C GLY A 142 -6.28 13.35 -14.89
N LEU A 143 -5.28 13.34 -13.99
CA LEU A 143 -4.79 12.13 -13.33
C LEU A 143 -5.86 11.50 -12.45
N GLY A 144 -6.65 12.29 -11.74
CA GLY A 144 -7.78 11.82 -10.95
C GLY A 144 -8.84 11.13 -11.81
N LYS A 145 -9.18 11.71 -12.95
CA LYS A 145 -10.11 11.13 -13.92
C LYS A 145 -9.58 9.81 -14.52
N LEU A 146 -8.29 9.77 -14.87
CA LEU A 146 -7.63 8.55 -15.37
C LEU A 146 -7.57 7.45 -14.32
N ALA A 147 -7.26 7.79 -13.08
CA ALA A 147 -7.25 6.84 -11.97
C ALA A 147 -8.66 6.28 -11.71
N ALA A 148 -9.69 7.15 -11.70
CA ALA A 148 -11.08 6.74 -11.54
C ALA A 148 -11.53 5.84 -12.70
N ALA A 149 -11.20 6.20 -13.96
CA ALA A 149 -11.49 5.36 -15.13
C ALA A 149 -10.78 4.00 -15.05
N GLY A 150 -9.52 3.98 -14.62
CA GLY A 150 -8.77 2.73 -14.39
C GLY A 150 -9.42 1.83 -13.34
N VAL A 151 -9.89 2.40 -12.23
CA VAL A 151 -10.62 1.66 -11.19
C VAL A 151 -11.93 1.10 -11.74
N VAL A 152 -12.71 1.89 -12.49
CA VAL A 152 -13.96 1.45 -13.10
C VAL A 152 -13.74 0.32 -14.10
N LEU A 153 -12.70 0.42 -14.93
CA LEU A 153 -12.33 -0.63 -15.89
C LEU A 153 -11.90 -1.92 -15.19
N LEU A 154 -11.11 -1.82 -14.11
CA LEU A 154 -10.68 -2.97 -13.32
C LEU A 154 -11.87 -3.64 -12.62
N LEU A 155 -12.79 -2.86 -12.07
CA LEU A 155 -14.02 -3.37 -11.46
C LEU A 155 -14.93 -4.02 -12.51
N GLY A 156 -15.09 -3.41 -13.69
CA GLY A 156 -15.83 -3.96 -14.80
C GLY A 156 -15.24 -5.27 -15.33
N ALA A 157 -13.93 -5.30 -15.54
CA ALA A 157 -13.19 -6.51 -15.94
C ALA A 157 -13.30 -7.62 -14.88
N PHE A 158 -13.22 -7.27 -13.60
CA PHE A 158 -13.41 -8.21 -12.49
C PHE A 158 -14.83 -8.76 -12.43
N MET A 159 -15.85 -7.92 -12.64
CA MET A 159 -17.24 -8.36 -12.68
C MET A 159 -17.51 -9.30 -13.88
N LEU A 160 -17.01 -8.95 -15.06
CA LEU A 160 -17.13 -9.77 -16.27
C LEU A 160 -16.41 -11.11 -16.11
N TRP A 161 -15.21 -11.10 -15.54
CA TRP A 161 -14.46 -12.33 -15.24
C TRP A 161 -15.19 -13.21 -14.22
N ARG A 162 -15.78 -12.61 -13.21
CA ARG A 162 -16.59 -13.34 -12.20
C ARG A 162 -17.85 -13.92 -12.80
N TRP A 163 -18.53 -13.17 -13.71
CA TRP A 163 -19.74 -13.63 -14.39
C TRP A 163 -19.46 -14.80 -15.34
N ARG A 164 -18.33 -14.76 -16.07
CA ARG A 164 -17.88 -15.87 -16.92
C ARG A 164 -17.51 -17.15 -16.17
N ARG A 165 -17.09 -17.05 -14.92
CA ARG A 165 -16.76 -18.23 -14.07
C ARG A 165 -17.95 -18.78 -13.31
N GLY A 166 -19.09 -18.15 -13.33
CA GLY A 166 -20.32 -18.60 -12.70
C GLY A 166 -21.30 -19.31 -13.63
N ARG A 167 -20.90 -19.48 -14.91
CA ARG A 167 -21.55 -20.34 -15.88
C ARG A 167 -20.65 -21.54 -16.15
#